data_9bb13ec2b8af78422abe99a12c7baa61
#
_entry.id   9bb13ec2b8af78422abe99a12c7baa61
#
_cell.length_a   1.000
_cell.length_b   1.000
_cell.length_c   1.000
_cell.angle_alpha   90.00
_cell.angle_beta   90.00
_cell.angle_gamma   90.00
#
_symmetry.space_group_name_H-M   'P 1'
#
loop_
_entity.id
_entity.type
_entity.pdbx_description
1 polymer ?
#
loop_
_entity_poly.entity_id
_entity_poly.type
_entity_poly.pdbx_seq_one_letter_code
_entity_poly.pdbx_strand_id
1 'polypeptide(L)'
;MSVGTVTTGDPGTEAAVTNSGTENAAVRNFTIPKGQDGAAAPVELLSAYSTPSQPASSGDSLIFDRNDLNYGTSIAHSSNSSAFTISQPGIYTVSFHSSAAPATGDTLPLNLLFYLNLNGTAVAGGGAEHTFTSAAETANLAFSVPVAVSTVPATLNVVGEGGDFLYSSAGMTIQRQGDIPS
;
A
#
# COMPACT_ATOMS: atom_id res chain seq x y z
N MET A 1 40.62 -42.37 -7.91
CA MET A 1 39.74 -41.21 -8.25
C MET A 1 39.82 -40.20 -7.13
N SER A 2 40.06 -38.93 -7.43
CA SER A 2 40.07 -37.81 -6.47
C SER A 2 39.20 -36.66 -6.97
N VAL A 3 38.79 -35.81 -6.04
CA VAL A 3 38.13 -34.55 -6.37
C VAL A 3 39.19 -33.49 -6.58
N GLY A 4 39.12 -32.80 -7.71
CA GLY A 4 39.99 -31.68 -8.04
C GLY A 4 39.36 -30.33 -7.62
N THR A 5 39.31 -29.38 -8.55
CA THR A 5 38.74 -28.04 -8.29
C THR A 5 37.22 -28.08 -8.32
N VAL A 6 36.60 -27.38 -7.37
CA VAL A 6 35.18 -27.05 -7.37
C VAL A 6 35.04 -25.55 -7.58
N THR A 7 34.36 -25.13 -8.65
CA THR A 7 34.14 -23.71 -8.99
C THR A 7 32.66 -23.42 -9.06
N THR A 8 32.27 -22.18 -8.69
CA THR A 8 30.93 -21.68 -8.87
C THR A 8 30.83 -21.02 -10.24
N GLY A 9 29.92 -21.51 -11.09
CA GLY A 9 29.61 -20.92 -12.38
C GLY A 9 28.58 -19.80 -12.26
N ASP A 10 28.38 -19.06 -13.35
CA ASP A 10 27.36 -18.00 -13.42
C ASP A 10 25.93 -18.58 -13.42
N PRO A 11 24.93 -17.81 -13.02
CA PRO A 11 23.54 -18.23 -13.08
C PRO A 11 23.12 -18.60 -14.50
N GLY A 12 22.34 -19.68 -14.65
CA GLY A 12 21.84 -20.14 -15.94
C GLY A 12 22.84 -20.91 -16.79
N THR A 13 24.08 -21.11 -16.33
CA THR A 13 25.02 -22.03 -16.98
C THR A 13 24.73 -23.49 -16.59
N GLU A 14 25.14 -24.44 -17.45
CA GLU A 14 24.97 -25.86 -17.11
C GLU A 14 26.06 -26.30 -16.11
N ALA A 15 25.68 -27.23 -15.22
CA ALA A 15 26.67 -27.89 -14.37
C ALA A 15 27.58 -28.74 -15.23
N ALA A 16 28.90 -28.64 -14.98
CA ALA A 16 29.91 -29.39 -15.75
C ALA A 16 30.83 -30.20 -14.85
N VAL A 17 31.24 -31.34 -15.36
CA VAL A 17 32.26 -32.18 -14.75
C VAL A 17 33.34 -32.47 -15.79
N THR A 18 34.57 -32.13 -15.47
CA THR A 18 35.71 -32.40 -16.34
C THR A 18 36.70 -33.31 -15.63
N ASN A 19 37.49 -34.06 -16.40
CA ASN A 19 38.57 -34.90 -15.87
C ASN A 19 39.94 -34.30 -16.27
N SER A 20 40.71 -33.84 -15.30
CA SER A 20 42.07 -33.35 -15.49
C SER A 20 43.15 -34.42 -15.17
N GLY A 21 42.72 -35.60 -14.75
CA GLY A 21 43.58 -36.73 -14.48
C GLY A 21 43.70 -37.68 -15.67
N THR A 22 44.37 -38.81 -15.44
CA THR A 22 44.51 -39.90 -16.42
C THR A 22 43.35 -40.88 -16.29
N GLU A 23 43.25 -41.82 -17.26
CA GLU A 23 42.22 -42.87 -17.27
C GLU A 23 42.23 -43.73 -16.00
N ASN A 24 43.43 -44.03 -15.50
CA ASN A 24 43.64 -44.86 -14.29
C ASN A 24 43.72 -44.03 -12.99
N ALA A 25 43.88 -42.69 -13.07
CA ALA A 25 43.95 -41.78 -11.93
C ALA A 25 43.12 -40.50 -12.21
N ALA A 26 41.79 -40.67 -12.28
CA ALA A 26 40.86 -39.61 -12.60
C ALA A 26 40.82 -38.53 -11.50
N VAL A 27 40.92 -37.25 -11.90
CA VAL A 27 40.70 -36.06 -11.07
C VAL A 27 39.50 -35.33 -11.62
N ARG A 28 38.39 -35.33 -10.86
CA ARG A 28 37.10 -34.71 -11.29
C ARG A 28 37.04 -33.28 -10.80
N ASN A 29 36.95 -32.33 -11.74
CA ASN A 29 36.64 -30.92 -11.45
C ASN A 29 35.18 -30.67 -11.70
N PHE A 30 34.56 -29.88 -10.84
CA PHE A 30 33.13 -29.56 -10.89
C PHE A 30 32.96 -28.06 -11.08
N THR A 31 32.03 -27.68 -11.98
CA THR A 31 31.48 -26.33 -12.06
C THR A 31 30.02 -26.42 -11.70
N ILE A 32 29.64 -25.76 -10.62
CA ILE A 32 28.26 -25.75 -10.10
C ILE A 32 27.70 -24.33 -10.27
N PRO A 33 26.71 -24.13 -11.14
CA PRO A 33 26.11 -22.80 -11.30
C PRO A 33 25.42 -22.36 -10.01
N LYS A 34 25.56 -21.08 -9.67
CA LYS A 34 24.75 -20.49 -8.62
C LYS A 34 23.31 -20.28 -9.10
N GLY A 35 22.34 -20.23 -8.17
CA GLY A 35 20.98 -19.86 -8.49
C GLY A 35 20.90 -18.43 -9.04
N GLN A 36 19.88 -18.17 -9.85
CA GLN A 36 19.56 -16.81 -10.25
C GLN A 36 19.04 -16.02 -9.05
N ASP A 37 19.36 -14.71 -9.00
CA ASP A 37 18.73 -13.81 -8.05
C ASP A 37 17.22 -13.76 -8.35
N GLY A 38 16.38 -13.69 -7.35
CA GLY A 38 14.94 -13.54 -7.52
C GLY A 38 14.63 -12.22 -8.25
N ALA A 39 13.64 -12.24 -9.12
CA ALA A 39 13.15 -11.01 -9.73
C ALA A 39 12.60 -10.07 -8.64
N ALA A 40 12.90 -8.77 -8.73
CA ALA A 40 12.28 -7.79 -7.87
C ALA A 40 10.75 -7.80 -8.10
N ALA A 41 9.97 -7.77 -7.02
CA ALA A 41 8.53 -7.64 -7.14
C ALA A 41 8.19 -6.30 -7.83
N PRO A 42 7.22 -6.27 -8.75
CA PRO A 42 6.80 -5.02 -9.36
C PRO A 42 6.24 -4.06 -8.30
N VAL A 43 6.46 -2.76 -8.52
CA VAL A 43 5.88 -1.73 -7.66
C VAL A 43 4.37 -1.68 -7.91
N GLU A 44 3.59 -1.79 -6.83
CA GLU A 44 2.13 -1.65 -6.83
C GLU A 44 1.78 -0.50 -5.88
N LEU A 45 1.51 0.69 -6.44
CA LEU A 45 1.30 1.92 -5.69
C LEU A 45 0.32 2.83 -6.41
N LEU A 46 -0.63 3.38 -5.66
CA LEU A 46 -1.51 4.44 -6.12
C LEU A 46 -1.53 5.58 -5.09
N SER A 47 -1.41 6.82 -5.59
CA SER A 47 -1.58 8.04 -4.83
C SER A 47 -2.67 8.89 -5.46
N ALA A 48 -3.67 9.28 -4.67
CA ALA A 48 -4.74 10.18 -5.07
C ALA A 48 -4.83 11.35 -4.09
N TYR A 49 -5.33 12.49 -4.58
CA TYR A 49 -5.44 13.70 -3.77
C TYR A 49 -6.61 14.58 -4.17
N SER A 50 -6.99 15.50 -3.27
CA SER A 50 -7.93 16.57 -3.51
C SER A 50 -7.43 17.85 -2.86
N THR A 51 -7.28 18.92 -3.63
CA THR A 51 -6.74 20.19 -3.14
C THR A 51 -7.82 21.14 -2.64
N PRO A 52 -8.96 21.34 -3.36
CA PRO A 52 -9.97 22.29 -2.96
C PRO A 52 -10.68 21.86 -1.69
N SER A 53 -11.22 22.84 -0.97
CA SER A 53 -12.11 22.60 0.17
C SER A 53 -13.41 21.99 -0.33
N GLN A 54 -13.83 20.90 0.29
CA GLN A 54 -15.04 20.16 -0.03
C GLN A 54 -15.89 20.01 1.23
N PRO A 55 -17.22 20.24 1.14
CA PRO A 55 -18.13 19.94 2.24
C PRO A 55 -18.44 18.44 2.28
N ALA A 56 -18.66 17.93 3.48
CA ALA A 56 -19.14 16.58 3.72
C ALA A 56 -19.92 16.54 5.05
N SER A 57 -20.77 15.53 5.19
CA SER A 57 -21.56 15.27 6.38
C SER A 57 -21.09 14.00 7.09
N SER A 58 -21.51 13.83 8.33
CA SER A 58 -21.21 12.62 9.10
C SER A 58 -21.65 11.36 8.36
N GLY A 59 -20.72 10.41 8.20
CA GLY A 59 -20.89 9.16 7.46
C GLY A 59 -20.51 9.23 5.98
N ASP A 60 -20.18 10.41 5.46
CA ASP A 60 -19.74 10.54 4.07
C ASP A 60 -18.33 10.01 3.87
N SER A 61 -18.12 9.42 2.70
CA SER A 61 -16.78 9.05 2.24
C SER A 61 -16.11 10.21 1.50
N LEU A 62 -14.84 10.49 1.83
CA LEU A 62 -14.08 11.57 1.24
C LEU A 62 -13.77 11.30 -0.23
N ILE A 63 -14.01 12.29 -1.08
CA ILE A 63 -13.76 12.23 -2.52
C ILE A 63 -12.35 12.74 -2.83
N PHE A 64 -11.64 12.00 -3.70
CA PHE A 64 -10.35 12.41 -4.25
C PHE A 64 -10.52 12.74 -5.73
N ASP A 65 -10.20 13.97 -6.12
CA ASP A 65 -10.50 14.47 -7.46
C ASP A 65 -9.43 14.12 -8.51
N ARG A 66 -8.24 13.69 -8.08
CA ARG A 66 -7.09 13.40 -8.96
C ARG A 66 -6.26 12.22 -8.49
N ASN A 67 -5.64 11.56 -9.47
CA ASN A 67 -4.54 10.60 -9.23
C ASN A 67 -3.22 11.27 -9.57
N ASP A 68 -2.20 11.08 -8.73
CA ASP A 68 -0.84 11.56 -8.94
C ASP A 68 0.05 10.41 -9.48
N LEU A 69 0.16 9.34 -8.71
CA LEU A 69 0.93 8.16 -9.08
C LEU A 69 0.00 6.94 -9.22
N ASN A 70 0.25 6.14 -10.26
CA ASN A 70 -0.44 4.87 -10.46
C ASN A 70 0.53 3.88 -11.10
N TYR A 71 1.11 2.99 -10.29
CA TYR A 71 2.00 1.93 -10.71
C TYR A 71 1.40 0.56 -10.40
N GLY A 72 1.48 -0.34 -11.37
CA GLY A 72 0.91 -1.68 -11.27
C GLY A 72 -0.58 -1.74 -11.58
N THR A 73 -1.24 -2.81 -11.20
CA THR A 73 -2.65 -3.09 -11.51
C THR A 73 -3.48 -3.57 -10.32
N SER A 74 -2.85 -3.73 -9.16
CA SER A 74 -3.55 -4.25 -7.97
C SER A 74 -4.43 -3.21 -7.28
N ILE A 75 -4.23 -1.90 -7.57
CA ILE A 75 -4.95 -0.80 -6.96
C ILE A 75 -5.51 0.09 -8.07
N ALA A 76 -6.80 0.40 -8.01
CA ALA A 76 -7.44 1.29 -8.95
C ALA A 76 -8.27 2.37 -8.25
N HIS A 77 -8.26 3.58 -8.80
CA HIS A 77 -9.08 4.70 -8.36
C HIS A 77 -9.47 5.56 -9.56
N SER A 78 -10.73 5.97 -9.62
CA SER A 78 -11.25 6.91 -10.62
C SER A 78 -11.28 8.32 -10.04
N SER A 79 -10.86 9.31 -10.80
CA SER A 79 -10.98 10.73 -10.39
C SER A 79 -12.42 11.08 -9.98
N ASN A 80 -12.57 11.92 -8.95
CA ASN A 80 -13.84 12.29 -8.34
C ASN A 80 -14.59 11.10 -7.71
N SER A 81 -13.89 10.13 -7.19
CA SER A 81 -14.44 8.99 -6.47
C SER A 81 -13.92 8.98 -5.03
N SER A 82 -14.66 8.34 -4.14
CA SER A 82 -14.21 8.01 -2.79
C SER A 82 -13.65 6.58 -2.70
N ALA A 83 -13.90 5.73 -3.72
CA ALA A 83 -13.62 4.31 -3.67
C ALA A 83 -12.28 3.97 -4.35
N PHE A 84 -11.41 3.29 -3.60
CA PHE A 84 -10.21 2.65 -4.10
C PHE A 84 -10.45 1.14 -4.18
N THR A 85 -10.28 0.56 -5.35
CA THR A 85 -10.51 -0.87 -5.57
C THR A 85 -9.19 -1.63 -5.50
N ILE A 86 -9.16 -2.66 -4.68
CA ILE A 86 -8.04 -3.61 -4.57
C ILE A 86 -8.43 -4.89 -5.34
N SER A 87 -7.61 -5.28 -6.30
CA SER A 87 -7.85 -6.43 -7.19
C SER A 87 -6.96 -7.65 -6.92
N GLN A 88 -5.95 -7.51 -6.05
CA GLN A 88 -5.06 -8.62 -5.65
C GLN A 88 -5.04 -8.78 -4.13
N PRO A 89 -5.10 -10.00 -3.59
CA PRO A 89 -4.88 -10.23 -2.16
C PRO A 89 -3.46 -9.83 -1.75
N GLY A 90 -3.28 -9.40 -0.50
CA GLY A 90 -1.96 -9.02 0.00
C GLY A 90 -2.02 -8.14 1.24
N ILE A 91 -0.84 -7.74 1.69
CA ILE A 91 -0.65 -6.71 2.72
C ILE A 91 -0.43 -5.37 2.03
N TYR A 92 -1.20 -4.38 2.44
CA TYR A 92 -1.14 -3.02 1.91
C TYR A 92 -0.82 -2.03 3.05
N THR A 93 -0.01 -1.03 2.77
CA THR A 93 0.12 0.14 3.62
C THR A 93 -0.75 1.25 3.06
N VAL A 94 -1.63 1.79 3.88
CA VAL A 94 -2.51 2.91 3.55
C VAL A 94 -2.11 4.10 4.40
N SER A 95 -1.78 5.21 3.76
CA SER A 95 -1.46 6.48 4.41
C SER A 95 -2.43 7.55 3.94
N PHE A 96 -3.00 8.28 4.88
CA PHE A 96 -3.97 9.35 4.66
C PHE A 96 -3.58 10.61 5.42
N HIS A 97 -3.88 11.76 4.84
CA HIS A 97 -3.84 13.05 5.51
C HIS A 97 -4.90 13.99 4.93
N SER A 98 -5.40 14.90 5.75
CA SER A 98 -6.29 15.99 5.31
C SER A 98 -6.27 17.13 6.31
N SER A 99 -6.52 18.34 5.84
CA SER A 99 -6.93 19.46 6.70
C SER A 99 -8.45 19.44 6.84
N ALA A 100 -8.96 19.70 8.03
CA ALA A 100 -10.38 19.71 8.32
C ALA A 100 -10.78 20.94 9.16
N ALA A 101 -12.04 21.35 9.03
CA ALA A 101 -12.68 22.39 9.82
C ALA A 101 -14.17 22.07 10.02
N PRO A 102 -14.83 22.57 11.07
CA PRO A 102 -16.28 22.48 11.19
C PRO A 102 -16.99 23.21 10.03
N ALA A 103 -18.12 22.70 9.57
CA ALA A 103 -18.96 23.43 8.65
C ALA A 103 -19.61 24.65 9.35
N THR A 104 -19.96 25.65 8.56
CA THR A 104 -20.62 26.85 9.09
C THR A 104 -21.98 26.49 9.68
N GLY A 105 -22.19 26.83 10.95
CA GLY A 105 -23.47 26.60 11.65
C GLY A 105 -23.58 25.27 12.37
N ASP A 106 -22.52 24.46 12.36
CA ASP A 106 -22.50 23.22 13.13
C ASP A 106 -22.39 23.46 14.64
N THR A 107 -22.84 22.49 15.42
CA THR A 107 -22.84 22.58 16.88
C THR A 107 -21.46 22.24 17.44
N LEU A 108 -20.93 23.13 18.28
CA LEU A 108 -19.65 22.95 18.95
C LEU A 108 -19.84 22.59 20.45
N PRO A 109 -18.95 21.79 21.05
CA PRO A 109 -17.78 21.19 20.44
C PRO A 109 -18.16 20.07 19.44
N LEU A 110 -17.42 20.00 18.31
CA LEU A 110 -17.56 18.97 17.28
C LEU A 110 -16.38 18.01 17.37
N ASN A 111 -16.64 16.73 17.63
CA ASN A 111 -15.59 15.69 17.51
C ASN A 111 -15.67 15.07 16.10
N LEU A 112 -14.67 15.35 15.28
CA LEU A 112 -14.53 14.81 13.93
C LEU A 112 -13.52 13.66 13.92
N LEU A 113 -13.94 12.50 13.45
CA LEU A 113 -13.13 11.31 13.22
C LEU A 113 -13.03 11.04 11.72
N PHE A 114 -11.81 10.92 11.19
CA PHE A 114 -11.58 10.29 9.89
C PHE A 114 -11.05 8.88 10.11
N TYR A 115 -11.63 7.89 9.43
CA TYR A 115 -11.18 6.51 9.54
C TYR A 115 -11.22 5.77 8.21
N LEU A 116 -10.29 4.81 8.08
CA LEU A 116 -10.22 3.91 6.94
C LEU A 116 -11.29 2.83 7.07
N ASN A 117 -12.01 2.61 5.98
CA ASN A 117 -13.01 1.57 5.85
C ASN A 117 -12.59 0.57 4.78
N LEU A 118 -12.71 -0.72 5.06
CA LEU A 118 -12.51 -1.83 4.13
C LEU A 118 -13.83 -2.60 3.99
N ASN A 119 -14.44 -2.57 2.82
CA ASN A 119 -15.69 -3.28 2.50
C ASN A 119 -16.82 -3.01 3.52
N GLY A 120 -16.97 -1.76 3.98
CA GLY A 120 -17.98 -1.38 4.95
C GLY A 120 -17.59 -1.58 6.42
N THR A 121 -16.37 -2.04 6.72
CA THR A 121 -15.88 -2.26 8.08
C THR A 121 -14.71 -1.34 8.38
N ALA A 122 -14.74 -0.66 9.53
CA ALA A 122 -13.64 0.20 9.96
C ALA A 122 -12.37 -0.62 10.24
N VAL A 123 -11.23 -0.14 9.73
CA VAL A 123 -9.92 -0.76 9.92
C VAL A 123 -9.34 -0.32 11.25
N ALA A 124 -9.01 -1.28 12.11
CA ALA A 124 -8.42 -1.00 13.43
C ALA A 124 -7.09 -0.25 13.30
N GLY A 125 -6.94 0.85 14.03
CA GLY A 125 -5.75 1.72 13.99
C GLY A 125 -5.66 2.65 12.78
N GLY A 126 -6.61 2.56 11.85
CA GLY A 126 -6.69 3.42 10.67
C GLY A 126 -7.61 4.62 10.88
N GLY A 127 -7.36 5.45 11.90
CA GLY A 127 -8.17 6.63 12.16
C GLY A 127 -7.41 7.75 12.85
N ALA A 128 -7.94 8.96 12.73
CA ALA A 128 -7.46 10.16 13.44
C ALA A 128 -8.67 11.03 13.78
N GLU A 129 -8.67 11.62 14.97
CA GLU A 129 -9.77 12.46 15.46
C GLU A 129 -9.27 13.78 16.01
N HIS A 130 -10.16 14.78 15.96
CA HIS A 130 -9.95 16.10 16.59
C HIS A 130 -11.27 16.65 17.09
N THR A 131 -11.26 17.27 18.27
CA THR A 131 -12.41 17.97 18.83
C THR A 131 -12.26 19.48 18.59
N PHE A 132 -13.07 20.02 17.71
CA PHE A 132 -13.16 21.45 17.43
C PHE A 132 -13.99 22.15 18.51
N THR A 133 -13.45 23.23 19.04
CA THR A 133 -14.11 24.08 20.05
C THR A 133 -14.49 25.46 19.51
N SER A 134 -14.01 25.80 18.31
CA SER A 134 -14.29 27.05 17.61
C SER A 134 -14.54 26.79 16.12
N ALA A 135 -15.50 27.52 15.54
CA ALA A 135 -15.79 27.47 14.10
C ALA A 135 -14.66 28.02 13.21
N ALA A 136 -13.69 28.76 13.77
CA ALA A 136 -12.53 29.27 13.06
C ALA A 136 -11.30 28.33 13.15
N GLU A 137 -11.45 27.22 13.85
CA GLU A 137 -10.37 26.24 14.06
C GLU A 137 -10.19 25.35 12.83
N THR A 138 -8.94 25.01 12.54
CA THR A 138 -8.56 24.01 11.53
C THR A 138 -7.62 22.99 12.15
N ALA A 139 -7.74 21.72 11.76
CA ALA A 139 -6.86 20.65 12.22
C ALA A 139 -6.34 19.82 11.04
N ASN A 140 -5.14 19.28 11.20
CA ASN A 140 -4.61 18.28 10.28
C ASN A 140 -4.79 16.90 10.90
N LEU A 141 -5.49 16.03 10.17
CA LEU A 141 -5.78 14.66 10.56
C LEU A 141 -5.04 13.72 9.61
N ALA A 142 -4.31 12.76 10.18
CA ALA A 142 -3.52 11.82 9.40
C ALA A 142 -3.39 10.48 10.12
N PHE A 143 -3.33 9.41 9.35
CA PHE A 143 -3.02 8.08 9.84
C PHE A 143 -2.23 7.27 8.79
N SER A 144 -1.55 6.24 9.25
CA SER A 144 -0.92 5.23 8.38
C SER A 144 -1.09 3.87 9.03
N VAL A 145 -1.62 2.91 8.28
CA VAL A 145 -1.99 1.59 8.81
C VAL A 145 -1.71 0.48 7.79
N PRO A 146 -1.17 -0.69 8.22
CA PRO A 146 -1.14 -1.87 7.40
C PRO A 146 -2.53 -2.52 7.34
N VAL A 147 -2.92 -2.99 6.16
CA VAL A 147 -4.21 -3.64 5.90
C VAL A 147 -3.99 -4.97 5.19
N ALA A 148 -4.50 -6.05 5.76
CA ALA A 148 -4.54 -7.35 5.09
C ALA A 148 -5.83 -7.48 4.27
N VAL A 149 -5.70 -7.64 2.95
CA VAL A 149 -6.82 -7.86 2.03
C VAL A 149 -6.77 -9.30 1.55
N SER A 150 -7.62 -10.16 2.09
CA SER A 150 -7.67 -11.59 1.75
C SER A 150 -8.70 -11.92 0.65
N THR A 151 -9.74 -11.11 0.52
CA THR A 151 -10.83 -11.32 -0.46
C THR A 151 -10.89 -10.13 -1.41
N VAL A 152 -10.92 -10.42 -2.71
CA VAL A 152 -10.97 -9.40 -3.77
C VAL A 152 -12.12 -9.67 -4.75
N PRO A 153 -12.68 -8.66 -5.42
CA PRO A 153 -12.30 -7.24 -5.26
C PRO A 153 -12.70 -6.70 -3.89
N ALA A 154 -11.85 -5.81 -3.35
CA ALA A 154 -12.12 -5.11 -2.10
C ALA A 154 -12.14 -3.60 -2.33
N THR A 155 -12.91 -2.89 -1.51
CA THR A 155 -13.01 -1.43 -1.57
C THR A 155 -12.47 -0.81 -0.30
N LEU A 156 -11.55 0.15 -0.46
CA LEU A 156 -11.07 1.04 0.60
C LEU A 156 -11.64 2.44 0.37
N ASN A 157 -12.04 3.09 1.45
CA ASN A 157 -12.43 4.51 1.46
C ASN A 157 -12.15 5.12 2.83
N VAL A 158 -12.01 6.44 2.90
CA VAL A 158 -11.92 7.19 4.14
C VAL A 158 -13.27 7.80 4.43
N VAL A 159 -13.79 7.58 5.64
CA VAL A 159 -15.09 8.09 6.09
C VAL A 159 -14.86 9.16 7.14
N GLY A 160 -15.62 10.25 7.08
CA GLY A 160 -15.68 11.29 8.11
C GLY A 160 -16.94 11.11 8.98
N GLU A 161 -16.78 11.18 10.30
CA GLU A 161 -17.88 11.00 11.24
C GLU A 161 -17.80 12.06 12.35
N GLY A 162 -18.97 12.60 12.76
CA GLY A 162 -19.07 13.52 13.89
C GLY A 162 -20.05 14.69 13.67
N GLY A 163 -20.23 15.18 12.47
CA GLY A 163 -21.11 16.30 12.10
C GLY A 163 -20.87 16.74 10.68
N ASP A 164 -21.25 17.94 10.31
CA ASP A 164 -20.92 18.54 9.02
C ASP A 164 -19.54 19.18 9.08
N PHE A 165 -18.72 18.95 8.06
CA PHE A 165 -17.34 19.43 8.04
C PHE A 165 -16.90 19.85 6.64
N LEU A 166 -15.81 20.61 6.62
CA LEU A 166 -15.04 20.90 5.41
C LEU A 166 -13.73 20.14 5.49
N TYR A 167 -13.30 19.54 4.37
CA TYR A 167 -11.97 18.96 4.26
C TYR A 167 -11.26 19.50 3.03
N SER A 168 -9.94 19.59 3.09
CA SER A 168 -9.09 20.10 2.00
C SER A 168 -7.70 19.50 2.08
N SER A 169 -6.94 19.65 1.00
CA SER A 169 -5.58 19.12 0.93
C SER A 169 -5.52 17.64 1.36
N ALA A 170 -6.54 16.89 0.99
CA ALA A 170 -6.63 15.47 1.29
C ALA A 170 -5.71 14.68 0.35
N GLY A 171 -4.99 13.71 0.91
CA GLY A 171 -4.17 12.79 0.16
C GLY A 171 -4.27 11.38 0.72
N MET A 172 -4.32 10.39 -0.18
CA MET A 172 -4.31 8.98 0.16
C MET A 172 -3.34 8.24 -0.73
N THR A 173 -2.41 7.53 -0.11
CA THR A 173 -1.44 6.67 -0.78
C THR A 173 -1.63 5.23 -0.32
N ILE A 174 -1.74 4.32 -1.27
CA ILE A 174 -1.87 2.89 -1.02
C ILE A 174 -0.72 2.19 -1.72
N GLN A 175 0.02 1.36 -0.99
CA GLN A 175 1.14 0.59 -1.51
C GLN A 175 1.00 -0.88 -1.09
N ARG A 176 1.11 -1.80 -2.05
CA ARG A 176 1.17 -3.23 -1.77
C ARG A 176 2.57 -3.61 -1.28
N GLN A 177 2.66 -4.28 -0.15
CA GLN A 177 3.91 -4.72 0.47
C GLN A 177 4.29 -6.15 0.04
N GLY A 178 3.31 -6.99 -0.23
CA GLY A 178 3.53 -8.38 -0.61
C GLY A 178 2.31 -9.26 -0.35
N ASP A 179 2.52 -10.56 -0.45
CA ASP A 179 1.48 -11.56 -0.18
C ASP A 179 1.23 -11.71 1.32
N ILE A 180 0.04 -12.20 1.68
CA ILE A 180 -0.28 -12.57 3.05
C ILE A 180 0.53 -13.83 3.39
N PRO A 181 1.34 -13.83 4.46
CA PRO A 181 2.07 -15.02 4.87
C PRO A 181 1.12 -16.18 5.16
N SER A 182 1.50 -17.38 4.70
CA SER A 182 0.79 -18.64 4.95
C SER A 182 0.99 -19.16 6.37
#